data_77bbc2678eb7164f80d17c167dfdef96
#
_entry.id   77bbc2678eb7164f80d17c167dfdef96
#
_cell.length_a   1.000
_cell.length_b   1.000
_cell.length_c   1.000
_cell.angle_alpha   90.00
_cell.angle_beta   90.00
_cell.angle_gamma   90.00
#
_symmetry.space_group_name_H-M   'P 1'
#
loop_
_entity.id
_entity.type
_entity.pdbx_description
1 polymer ?
#
loop_
_entity_poly.entity_id
_entity_poly.type
_entity_poly.pdbx_seq_one_letter_code
_entity_poly.pdbx_strand_id
1 'polypeptide(L)'
;MKTNEVVRYISMEEFAKKAGVKEETVKKRYSEIPGITKEGNTFTILSGTRYPCDKRRIKLKDSGDRRYLLLRTISDYRYISHEHLMLEKKQFDDMLAEFLKAGLIKKNGLCNSFGANAYDCTARGDAILKQQKSDIIRDLTMLSAEAFGAFAGAAIAELQ
;
A
#
# COMPACT_ATOMS: atom_id res chain seq x y z
N MET A 1 25.06 -7.22 -8.91
CA MET A 1 25.76 -5.98 -8.58
C MET A 1 24.91 -5.16 -7.64
N LYS A 2 25.42 -4.92 -6.46
CA LYS A 2 24.65 -4.14 -5.50
C LYS A 2 24.65 -2.68 -5.92
N THR A 3 23.50 -2.16 -6.28
CA THR A 3 23.31 -0.73 -6.36
C THR A 3 23.59 -0.16 -4.97
N ASN A 4 24.42 0.86 -4.90
CA ASN A 4 24.62 1.59 -3.66
C ASN A 4 23.32 2.30 -3.30
N GLU A 5 22.45 1.58 -2.58
CA GLU A 5 21.24 2.20 -2.05
C GLU A 5 21.66 3.20 -0.98
N VAL A 6 21.44 4.46 -1.27
CA VAL A 6 21.62 5.51 -0.27
C VAL A 6 20.47 5.40 0.71
N VAL A 7 20.79 5.01 1.94
CA VAL A 7 19.81 4.96 3.02
C VAL A 7 19.40 6.39 3.36
N ARG A 8 18.13 6.71 3.17
CA ARG A 8 17.59 8.04 3.46
C ARG A 8 16.71 7.99 4.68
N TYR A 9 16.78 9.05 5.47
CA TYR A 9 16.01 9.21 6.69
C TYR A 9 15.14 10.46 6.60
N ILE A 10 14.04 10.45 7.35
CA ILE A 10 13.16 11.62 7.48
C ILE A 10 13.09 11.98 8.97
N SER A 11 12.73 13.23 9.25
CA SER A 11 12.58 13.70 10.63
C SER A 11 11.27 13.18 11.23
N MET A 12 11.22 13.16 12.58
CA MET A 12 9.99 12.83 13.30
C MET A 12 8.86 13.80 12.95
N GLU A 13 9.17 15.09 12.83
CA GLU A 13 8.19 16.10 12.44
C GLU A 13 7.61 15.84 11.06
N GLU A 14 8.46 15.56 10.08
CA GLU A 14 8.04 15.26 8.73
C GLU A 14 7.18 13.98 8.67
N PHE A 15 7.61 12.94 9.36
CA PHE A 15 6.87 11.68 9.42
C PHE A 15 5.49 11.86 10.05
N ALA A 16 5.43 12.53 11.20
CA ALA A 16 4.17 12.77 11.91
C ALA A 16 3.20 13.60 11.04
N LYS A 17 3.73 14.61 10.35
CA LYS A 17 2.93 15.45 9.44
C LYS A 17 2.35 14.64 8.28
N LYS A 18 3.16 13.80 7.63
CA LYS A 18 2.70 12.92 6.56
C LYS A 18 1.64 11.93 7.04
N ALA A 19 1.82 11.41 8.25
CA ALA A 19 0.91 10.45 8.83
C ALA A 19 -0.37 11.10 9.38
N GLY A 20 -0.38 12.41 9.57
CA GLY A 20 -1.52 13.12 10.16
C GLY A 20 -1.72 12.80 11.63
N VAL A 21 -0.64 12.47 12.36
CA VAL A 21 -0.66 12.14 13.79
C VAL A 21 0.32 13.03 14.54
N LYS A 22 0.16 13.07 15.86
CA LYS A 22 1.09 13.84 16.72
C LYS A 22 2.41 13.09 16.87
N GLU A 23 3.52 13.83 17.01
CA GLU A 23 4.83 13.23 17.24
C GLU A 23 4.84 12.34 18.48
N GLU A 24 4.16 12.75 19.55
CA GLU A 24 4.05 11.97 20.78
C GLU A 24 3.41 10.61 20.54
N THR A 25 2.41 10.54 19.66
CA THR A 25 1.75 9.29 19.28
C THR A 25 2.73 8.36 18.59
N VAL A 26 3.55 8.91 17.68
CA VAL A 26 4.59 8.13 16.98
C VAL A 26 5.62 7.60 17.98
N LYS A 27 6.07 8.46 18.91
CA LYS A 27 7.06 8.10 19.94
C LYS A 27 6.56 6.98 20.85
N LYS A 28 5.26 6.93 21.14
CA LYS A 28 4.67 5.87 21.95
C LYS A 28 4.53 4.55 21.19
N ARG A 29 4.33 4.60 19.87
CA ARG A 29 4.04 3.44 19.05
C ARG A 29 5.16 3.04 18.10
N TYR A 30 6.35 3.58 18.27
CA TYR A 30 7.45 3.35 17.32
C TYR A 30 7.78 1.86 17.12
N SER A 31 7.64 1.04 18.17
CA SER A 31 7.94 -0.39 18.08
C SER A 31 6.97 -1.15 17.17
N GLU A 32 5.79 -0.59 16.91
CA GLU A 32 4.78 -1.16 16.02
C GLU A 32 4.93 -0.68 14.58
N ILE A 33 5.83 0.27 14.34
CA ILE A 33 6.00 0.90 13.03
C ILE A 33 7.28 0.39 12.38
N PRO A 34 7.19 -0.48 11.35
CA PRO A 34 8.38 -0.94 10.66
C PRO A 34 9.13 0.23 10.01
N GLY A 35 10.43 0.32 10.26
CA GLY A 35 11.27 1.37 9.72
C GLY A 35 11.68 2.44 10.75
N ILE A 36 11.12 2.41 11.94
CA ILE A 36 11.53 3.29 13.05
C ILE A 36 12.36 2.50 14.05
N THR A 37 13.54 3.03 14.37
CA THR A 37 14.40 2.49 15.42
C THR A 37 14.66 3.57 16.45
N LYS A 38 14.87 3.17 17.70
CA LYS A 38 15.17 4.07 18.80
C LYS A 38 16.47 3.67 19.46
N GLU A 39 17.38 4.63 19.57
CA GLU A 39 18.62 4.48 20.34
C GLU A 39 18.67 5.60 21.40
N GLY A 40 18.57 5.22 22.67
CA GLY A 40 18.45 6.20 23.75
C GLY A 40 17.17 7.03 23.55
N ASN A 41 17.31 8.33 23.37
CA ASN A 41 16.19 9.25 23.11
C ASN A 41 16.09 9.66 21.65
N THR A 42 16.90 9.04 20.77
CA THR A 42 16.95 9.38 19.35
C THR A 42 16.16 8.38 18.54
N PHE A 43 15.26 8.88 17.71
CA PHE A 43 14.49 8.08 16.76
C PHE A 43 15.06 8.22 15.37
N THR A 44 15.25 7.09 14.69
CA THR A 44 15.70 7.02 13.31
C THR A 44 14.57 6.47 12.45
N ILE A 45 14.17 7.21 11.44
CA ILE A 45 13.01 6.86 10.59
C ILE A 45 13.45 6.77 9.14
N LEU A 46 13.32 5.59 8.54
CA LEU A 46 13.61 5.40 7.11
C LEU A 46 12.58 6.13 6.24
N SER A 47 13.02 6.64 5.09
CA SER A 47 12.21 7.51 4.24
C SER A 47 10.91 6.88 3.72
N GLY A 48 10.87 5.56 3.55
CA GLY A 48 9.69 4.85 3.09
C GLY A 48 8.76 4.37 4.20
N THR A 49 9.03 4.74 5.44
CA THR A 49 8.25 4.32 6.60
C THR A 49 6.84 4.90 6.53
N ARG A 50 5.85 4.07 6.84
CA ARG A 50 4.44 4.47 6.88
C ARG A 50 3.83 4.12 8.22
N TYR A 51 2.98 5.02 8.72
CA TYR A 51 2.21 4.78 9.92
C TYR A 51 1.18 3.67 9.64
N PRO A 52 0.99 2.71 10.56
CA PRO A 52 0.07 1.59 10.32
C PRO A 52 -1.38 2.02 10.11
N CYS A 53 -2.11 1.27 9.30
CA CYS A 53 -3.55 1.44 9.15
C CYS A 53 -4.27 1.11 10.45
N ASP A 54 -5.48 1.65 10.62
CA ASP A 54 -6.28 1.40 11.81
C ASP A 54 -7.00 0.05 11.69
N LYS A 55 -6.54 -0.94 12.47
CA LYS A 55 -7.10 -2.29 12.48
C LYS A 55 -8.56 -2.36 12.93
N ARG A 56 -9.01 -1.41 13.76
CA ARG A 56 -10.36 -1.45 14.33
C ARG A 56 -11.45 -1.12 13.33
N ARG A 57 -11.12 -0.44 12.23
CA ARG A 57 -12.07 0.00 11.22
C ARG A 57 -12.14 -0.90 10.01
N ILE A 58 -11.37 -1.99 10.02
CA ILE A 58 -11.31 -2.90 8.89
C ILE A 58 -12.46 -3.89 8.94
N LYS A 59 -13.43 -3.73 8.05
CA LYS A 59 -14.52 -4.69 7.85
C LYS A 59 -14.32 -5.31 6.48
N LEU A 60 -13.95 -6.57 6.45
CA LEU A 60 -13.69 -7.30 5.22
C LEU A 60 -14.74 -8.38 5.03
N LYS A 61 -15.55 -8.25 3.99
CA LYS A 61 -16.56 -9.24 3.62
C LYS A 61 -16.10 -10.11 2.47
N ASP A 62 -15.46 -9.50 1.45
CA ASP A 62 -15.07 -10.19 0.24
C ASP A 62 -13.77 -9.61 -0.34
N SER A 63 -13.38 -10.09 -1.52
CA SER A 63 -12.17 -9.62 -2.20
C SER A 63 -12.28 -8.16 -2.67
N GLY A 64 -13.48 -7.69 -2.96
CA GLY A 64 -13.71 -6.29 -3.32
C GLY A 64 -13.41 -5.34 -2.17
N ASP A 65 -13.83 -5.69 -0.96
CA ASP A 65 -13.50 -4.92 0.25
C ASP A 65 -11.98 -4.89 0.48
N ARG A 66 -11.31 -6.01 0.26
CA ARG A 66 -9.86 -6.10 0.42
C ARG A 66 -9.12 -5.24 -0.60
N ARG A 67 -9.53 -5.26 -1.86
CA ARG A 67 -8.96 -4.42 -2.92
C ARG A 67 -9.17 -2.94 -2.60
N TYR A 68 -10.36 -2.57 -2.21
CA TYR A 68 -10.68 -1.20 -1.82
C TYR A 68 -9.79 -0.73 -0.67
N LEU A 69 -9.72 -1.52 0.39
CA LEU A 69 -8.94 -1.16 1.56
C LEU A 69 -7.45 -1.06 1.24
N LEU A 70 -6.92 -1.96 0.44
CA LEU A 70 -5.51 -1.94 0.06
C LEU A 70 -5.17 -0.68 -0.73
N LEU A 71 -5.95 -0.35 -1.76
CA LEU A 71 -5.70 0.84 -2.56
C LEU A 71 -5.88 2.12 -1.75
N ARG A 72 -6.95 2.19 -0.95
CA ARG A 72 -7.21 3.34 -0.07
C ARG A 72 -6.06 3.53 0.92
N THR A 73 -5.57 2.47 1.51
CA THR A 73 -4.46 2.51 2.48
C THR A 73 -3.17 2.99 1.81
N ILE A 74 -2.87 2.52 0.60
CA ILE A 74 -1.72 3.00 -0.16
C ILE A 74 -1.87 4.50 -0.48
N SER A 75 -3.05 4.93 -0.91
CA SER A 75 -3.34 6.33 -1.19
C SER A 75 -3.21 7.22 0.05
N ASP A 76 -3.66 6.73 1.20
CA ASP A 76 -3.56 7.44 2.47
C ASP A 76 -2.15 7.42 3.07
N TYR A 77 -1.22 6.80 2.38
CA TYR A 77 0.18 6.66 2.82
C TYR A 77 0.30 5.94 4.16
N ARG A 78 -0.44 4.86 4.33
CA ARG A 78 -0.44 4.01 5.54
C ARG A 78 0.22 2.68 5.27
N TYR A 79 0.77 2.08 6.32
CA TYR A 79 1.32 0.72 6.27
C TYR A 79 0.18 -0.30 6.37
N ILE A 80 0.23 -1.30 5.49
CA ILE A 80 -0.69 -2.43 5.54
C ILE A 80 0.06 -3.69 5.12
N SER A 81 -0.23 -4.81 5.80
CA SER A 81 0.34 -6.11 5.49
C SER A 81 -0.76 -7.08 5.08
N HIS A 82 -0.36 -8.25 4.58
CA HIS A 82 -1.30 -9.31 4.22
C HIS A 82 -2.18 -9.74 5.41
N GLU A 83 -1.63 -9.68 6.62
CA GLU A 83 -2.36 -10.05 7.83
C GLU A 83 -3.53 -9.12 8.11
N HIS A 84 -3.37 -7.82 7.86
CA HIS A 84 -4.44 -6.84 8.00
C HIS A 84 -5.63 -7.15 7.08
N LEU A 85 -5.36 -7.75 5.93
CA LEU A 85 -6.38 -8.11 4.96
C LEU A 85 -6.86 -9.56 5.11
N MET A 86 -6.34 -10.28 6.10
CA MET A 86 -6.62 -11.71 6.30
C MET A 86 -6.34 -12.51 5.03
N LEU A 87 -5.25 -12.20 4.36
CA LEU A 87 -4.77 -12.86 3.16
C LEU A 87 -3.46 -13.56 3.43
N GLU A 88 -3.17 -14.60 2.65
CA GLU A 88 -1.84 -15.16 2.59
C GLU A 88 -0.92 -14.18 1.85
N LYS A 89 0.37 -14.25 2.13
CA LYS A 89 1.35 -13.34 1.50
C LYS A 89 1.29 -13.39 -0.02
N LYS A 90 1.12 -14.58 -0.59
CA LYS A 90 1.01 -14.74 -2.03
C LYS A 90 -0.21 -14.01 -2.60
N GLN A 91 -1.36 -14.15 -1.95
CA GLN A 91 -2.59 -13.47 -2.36
C GLN A 91 -2.43 -11.94 -2.30
N PHE A 92 -1.77 -11.46 -1.27
CA PHE A 92 -1.47 -10.03 -1.09
C PHE A 92 -0.54 -9.53 -2.20
N ASP A 93 0.54 -10.26 -2.49
CA ASP A 93 1.49 -9.91 -3.53
C ASP A 93 0.84 -9.94 -4.91
N ASP A 94 -0.06 -10.90 -5.16
CA ASP A 94 -0.83 -10.98 -6.40
C ASP A 94 -1.74 -9.76 -6.56
N MET A 95 -2.37 -9.31 -5.48
CA MET A 95 -3.23 -8.12 -5.49
C MET A 95 -2.43 -6.85 -5.79
N LEU A 96 -1.24 -6.72 -5.22
CA LEU A 96 -0.32 -5.62 -5.56
C LEU A 96 0.09 -5.66 -7.02
N ALA A 97 0.36 -6.85 -7.56
CA ALA A 97 0.69 -7.03 -8.97
C ALA A 97 -0.48 -6.65 -9.89
N GLU A 98 -1.71 -6.98 -9.49
CA GLU A 98 -2.91 -6.53 -10.21
C GLU A 98 -2.96 -5.01 -10.32
N PHE A 99 -2.78 -4.34 -9.20
CA PHE A 99 -2.85 -2.88 -9.15
C PHE A 99 -1.71 -2.23 -9.96
N LEU A 100 -0.53 -2.79 -9.89
CA LEU A 100 0.62 -2.30 -10.66
C LEU A 100 0.34 -2.42 -12.16
N LYS A 101 -0.17 -3.57 -12.58
CA LYS A 101 -0.48 -3.84 -13.99
C LYS A 101 -1.62 -2.96 -14.51
N ALA A 102 -2.61 -2.69 -13.66
CA ALA A 102 -3.72 -1.80 -14.00
C ALA A 102 -3.34 -0.31 -13.99
N GLY A 103 -2.13 0.02 -13.55
CA GLY A 103 -1.65 1.41 -13.49
C GLY A 103 -2.21 2.20 -12.33
N LEU A 104 -2.69 1.53 -11.28
CA LEU A 104 -3.26 2.17 -10.08
C LEU A 104 -2.20 2.54 -9.06
N ILE A 105 -1.09 1.82 -9.06
CA ILE A 105 0.06 2.05 -8.19
C ILE A 105 1.34 2.01 -9.01
N LYS A 106 2.42 2.58 -8.45
CA LYS A 106 3.75 2.59 -9.06
C LYS A 106 4.81 2.37 -7.98
N LYS A 107 5.94 1.81 -8.35
CA LYS A 107 7.06 1.63 -7.43
C LYS A 107 7.64 2.98 -7.05
N ASN A 108 7.92 3.17 -5.76
CA ASN A 108 8.47 4.43 -5.25
C ASN A 108 9.99 4.44 -5.08
N GLY A 109 10.63 3.28 -4.97
CA GLY A 109 12.08 3.18 -4.81
C GLY A 109 12.63 3.74 -3.50
N LEU A 110 11.79 3.92 -2.49
CA LEU A 110 12.22 4.47 -1.20
C LEU A 110 12.84 3.41 -0.31
N CYS A 111 13.65 3.85 0.66
CA CYS A 111 14.12 2.99 1.75
C CYS A 111 12.92 2.42 2.50
N ASN A 112 13.06 1.20 3.02
CA ASN A 112 11.95 0.49 3.64
C ASN A 112 10.81 0.17 2.65
N SER A 113 11.17 -0.01 1.38
CA SER A 113 10.20 -0.31 0.32
C SER A 113 9.99 -1.81 0.18
N PHE A 114 9.11 -2.35 1.02
CA PHE A 114 8.69 -3.76 0.95
C PHE A 114 7.17 -3.85 1.09
N GLY A 115 6.57 -4.90 0.52
CA GLY A 115 5.12 -5.06 0.51
C GLY A 115 4.43 -3.83 -0.07
N ALA A 116 3.37 -3.36 0.56
CA ALA A 116 2.63 -2.18 0.11
C ALA A 116 3.45 -0.89 0.20
N ASN A 117 4.48 -0.83 1.06
CA ASN A 117 5.34 0.35 1.18
C ASN A 117 6.21 0.59 -0.07
N ALA A 118 6.37 -0.40 -0.93
CA ALA A 118 7.11 -0.27 -2.17
C ALA A 118 6.37 0.54 -3.24
N TYR A 119 5.12 0.90 -2.99
CA TYR A 119 4.25 1.50 -3.99
C TYR A 119 3.59 2.78 -3.51
N ASP A 120 3.40 3.70 -4.45
CA ASP A 120 2.58 4.90 -4.27
C ASP A 120 1.36 4.81 -5.19
N CYS A 121 0.26 5.44 -4.78
CA CYS A 121 -0.92 5.52 -5.61
C CYS A 121 -0.68 6.47 -6.79
N THR A 122 -1.12 6.08 -7.98
CA THR A 122 -1.04 6.93 -9.18
C THR A 122 -2.23 7.89 -9.24
N ALA A 123 -2.17 8.85 -10.16
CA ALA A 123 -3.31 9.75 -10.43
C ALA A 123 -4.55 8.96 -10.82
N ARG A 124 -4.39 7.86 -11.57
CA ARG A 124 -5.50 6.96 -11.95
C ARG A 124 -6.11 6.28 -10.72
N GLY A 125 -5.27 5.79 -9.81
CA GLY A 125 -5.73 5.18 -8.57
C GLY A 125 -6.46 6.18 -7.68
N ASP A 126 -5.94 7.40 -7.54
CA ASP A 126 -6.57 8.46 -6.78
C ASP A 126 -7.91 8.88 -7.40
N ALA A 127 -7.99 8.93 -8.71
CA ALA A 127 -9.23 9.28 -9.41
C ALA A 127 -10.34 8.25 -9.14
N ILE A 128 -9.99 6.97 -9.15
CA ILE A 128 -10.94 5.90 -8.81
C ILE A 128 -11.44 6.04 -7.38
N LEU A 129 -10.55 6.37 -6.45
CA LEU A 129 -10.88 6.49 -5.02
C LEU A 129 -11.76 7.70 -4.68
N LYS A 130 -11.98 8.61 -5.61
CA LYS A 130 -12.89 9.75 -5.41
C LYS A 130 -14.36 9.40 -5.55
N GLN A 131 -14.67 8.21 -6.05
CA GLN A 131 -16.03 7.73 -6.24
C GLN A 131 -16.63 7.19 -4.93
N GLN A 132 -17.88 6.77 -4.97
CA GLN A 132 -18.49 6.06 -3.85
C GLN A 132 -17.90 4.66 -3.74
N LYS A 133 -17.87 4.13 -2.51
CA LYS A 133 -17.21 2.83 -2.23
C LYS A 133 -17.70 1.71 -3.14
N SER A 134 -19.00 1.61 -3.38
CA SER A 134 -19.57 0.57 -4.26
C SER A 134 -19.05 0.67 -5.69
N ASP A 135 -18.93 1.89 -6.21
CA ASP A 135 -18.42 2.14 -7.56
C ASP A 135 -16.91 1.86 -7.63
N ILE A 136 -16.18 2.22 -6.58
CA ILE A 136 -14.75 1.92 -6.47
C ILE A 136 -14.52 0.41 -6.54
N ILE A 137 -15.26 -0.35 -5.74
CA ILE A 137 -15.15 -1.81 -5.69
C ILE A 137 -15.47 -2.42 -7.06
N ARG A 138 -16.52 -1.94 -7.72
CA ARG A 138 -16.87 -2.39 -9.07
C ARG A 138 -15.73 -2.14 -10.06
N ASP A 139 -15.19 -0.92 -10.08
CA ASP A 139 -14.13 -0.54 -10.99
C ASP A 139 -12.84 -1.31 -10.72
N LEU A 140 -12.47 -1.49 -9.45
CA LEU A 140 -11.31 -2.28 -9.08
C LEU A 140 -11.45 -3.74 -9.49
N THR A 141 -12.65 -4.30 -9.34
CA THR A 141 -12.93 -5.67 -9.75
C THR A 141 -12.81 -5.83 -11.27
N MET A 142 -13.34 -4.89 -12.03
CA MET A 142 -13.26 -4.91 -13.49
C MET A 142 -11.82 -4.72 -13.97
N LEU A 143 -11.07 -3.80 -13.41
CA LEU A 143 -9.67 -3.57 -13.76
C LEU A 143 -8.79 -4.78 -13.42
N SER A 144 -9.05 -5.44 -12.29
CA SER A 144 -8.36 -6.66 -11.91
C SER A 144 -8.67 -7.79 -12.92
N ALA A 145 -9.91 -7.93 -13.32
CA ALA A 145 -10.30 -8.89 -14.33
C ALA A 145 -9.61 -8.61 -15.67
N GLU A 146 -9.53 -7.34 -16.08
CA GLU A 146 -8.79 -6.94 -17.28
C GLU A 146 -7.29 -7.23 -17.15
N ALA A 147 -6.69 -6.92 -16.00
CA ALA A 147 -5.26 -7.11 -15.75
C ALA A 147 -4.87 -8.59 -15.82
N PHE A 148 -5.64 -9.47 -15.19
CA PHE A 148 -5.42 -10.92 -15.23
C PHE A 148 -6.13 -11.58 -16.38
N GLY A 149 -7.31 -11.10 -16.71
CA GLY A 149 -8.09 -11.56 -17.83
C GLY A 149 -7.45 -11.23 -19.18
N ALA A 150 -6.52 -10.25 -19.24
CA ALA A 150 -5.79 -9.96 -20.46
C ALA A 150 -4.96 -11.17 -20.93
N PHE A 151 -4.51 -12.02 -20.00
CA PHE A 151 -3.86 -13.27 -20.37
C PHE A 151 -4.88 -14.33 -20.80
N ALA A 152 -5.94 -14.49 -20.04
CA ALA A 152 -7.02 -15.43 -20.38
C ALA A 152 -7.86 -14.90 -21.54
N GLY A 153 -8.16 -13.60 -21.54
CA GLY A 153 -8.95 -12.96 -22.60
C GLY A 153 -8.23 -12.90 -23.93
N ALA A 154 -6.92 -12.60 -23.93
CA ALA A 154 -6.11 -12.63 -25.13
C ALA A 154 -6.02 -14.06 -25.69
N ALA A 155 -5.85 -15.05 -24.81
CA ALA A 155 -5.84 -16.45 -25.21
C ALA A 155 -7.20 -16.87 -25.79
N ILE A 156 -8.29 -16.43 -25.18
CA ILE A 156 -9.63 -16.72 -25.68
C ILE A 156 -9.91 -16.01 -27.00
N ALA A 157 -9.50 -14.74 -27.12
CA ALA A 157 -9.66 -13.98 -28.34
C ALA A 157 -8.83 -14.56 -29.49
N GLU A 158 -7.65 -15.09 -29.20
CA GLU A 158 -6.84 -15.79 -30.20
C GLU A 158 -7.43 -17.13 -30.61
N LEU A 159 -8.24 -17.74 -29.75
CA LEU A 159 -8.91 -18.99 -30.02
C LEU A 159 -10.24 -18.79 -30.79
N GLN A 160 -10.71 -17.60 -30.87
CA GLN A 160 -11.89 -17.21 -31.61
C GLN A 160 -11.50 -16.68 -32.99
#